data_1dc46db5ecc9f331101b8e699350b6cb
#
_entry.id   1dc46db5ecc9f331101b8e699350b6cb
#
_cell.length_a   1.000
_cell.length_b   1.000
_cell.length_c   1.000
_cell.angle_alpha   90.00
_cell.angle_beta   90.00
_cell.angle_gamma   90.00
#
_symmetry.space_group_name_H-M   'P 1'
#
loop_
_entity.id
_entity.type
_entity.pdbx_description
1 polymer ?
#
loop_
_entity_poly.entity_id
_entity_poly.type
_entity_poly.pdbx_seq_one_letter_code
_entity_poly.pdbx_strand_id
1 'polypeptide(L)'
;MIEVKNIRKSFADKVVIEDVSAVFQTGKSNLIIGTSGSGKTVLMKCLVGLFEPDRGEILYGGKSFTDMNQEDRKELRQQIGMLFQGSALFDSMTVEQNVMFPLDMFTNKTYDEKLIRVNEVLDRVNLQDVNRKFPAEISGGMKKRVGIARAIVLNPKYLFCDEPNSGLDPQTSLLIDKLIKEITIEYNITTVVNTHDMNSVMETGDHIIYMYQGLKEWEGSNKEIIFSKNAKLNAFIFASEFLQDAKDMRMLEMKGKIDNHRNMDELLK
;
A
#
# COMPACT_ATOMS: atom_id res chain seq x y z
N MET A 1 -8.71 -7.11 7.79
CA MET A 1 -8.43 -5.95 8.65
C MET A 1 -7.15 -6.22 9.42
N ILE A 2 -6.28 -5.22 9.54
CA ILE A 2 -5.08 -5.27 10.38
C ILE A 2 -5.20 -4.14 11.40
N GLU A 3 -4.98 -4.44 12.68
CA GLU A 3 -4.96 -3.44 13.75
C GLU A 3 -3.54 -3.33 14.31
N VAL A 4 -3.14 -2.13 14.59
CA VAL A 4 -1.83 -1.78 15.16
C VAL A 4 -2.08 -0.97 16.43
N LYS A 5 -1.52 -1.42 17.55
CA LYS A 5 -1.73 -0.77 18.86
C LYS A 5 -0.39 -0.44 19.50
N ASN A 6 -0.14 0.86 19.66
CA ASN A 6 0.99 1.43 20.39
C ASN A 6 2.36 0.84 19.99
N ILE A 7 2.56 0.66 18.67
CA ILE A 7 3.82 0.08 18.17
C ILE A 7 4.97 1.05 18.39
N ARG A 8 6.01 0.49 19.04
CA ARG A 8 7.32 1.12 19.19
C ARG A 8 8.40 0.26 18.56
N LYS A 9 9.34 0.90 17.85
CA LYS A 9 10.53 0.23 17.31
C LYS A 9 11.74 1.13 17.34
N SER A 10 12.83 0.61 17.90
CA SER A 10 14.14 1.24 17.95
C SER A 10 15.21 0.34 17.32
N PHE A 11 16.31 0.95 16.91
CA PHE A 11 17.52 0.26 16.48
C PHE A 11 18.70 0.90 17.20
N ALA A 12 19.41 0.11 18.00
CA ALA A 12 20.38 0.59 18.97
C ALA A 12 19.77 1.75 19.82
N ASP A 13 20.37 2.92 19.82
CA ASP A 13 19.91 4.06 20.63
C ASP A 13 18.88 4.96 19.89
N LYS A 14 18.52 4.63 18.65
CA LYS A 14 17.61 5.47 17.84
C LYS A 14 16.21 4.89 17.84
N VAL A 15 15.26 5.62 18.39
CA VAL A 15 13.83 5.33 18.23
C VAL A 15 13.39 5.76 16.83
N VAL A 16 12.80 4.83 16.06
CA VAL A 16 12.33 5.06 14.69
C VAL A 16 10.80 5.14 14.64
N ILE A 17 10.13 4.35 15.48
CA ILE A 17 8.69 4.42 15.71
C ILE A 17 8.49 4.55 17.20
N GLU A 18 7.77 5.60 17.65
CA GLU A 18 7.60 5.89 19.07
C GLU A 18 6.29 5.31 19.62
N ASP A 19 5.18 5.64 18.98
CA ASP A 19 3.84 5.19 19.37
C ASP A 19 2.89 5.32 18.17
N VAL A 20 2.69 4.23 17.45
CA VAL A 20 1.81 4.22 16.28
C VAL A 20 0.67 3.25 16.50
N SER A 21 -0.56 3.77 16.43
CA SER A 21 -1.79 2.98 16.43
C SER A 21 -2.61 3.32 15.19
N ALA A 22 -3.09 2.30 14.48
CA ALA A 22 -3.86 2.45 13.25
C ALA A 22 -4.72 1.21 12.96
N VAL A 23 -5.76 1.38 12.13
CA VAL A 23 -6.60 0.28 11.64
C VAL A 23 -6.60 0.29 10.11
N PHE A 24 -6.01 -0.72 9.50
CA PHE A 24 -6.02 -0.91 8.04
C PHE A 24 -7.24 -1.74 7.64
N GLN A 25 -8.13 -1.13 6.88
CA GLN A 25 -9.45 -1.67 6.56
C GLN A 25 -9.39 -2.63 5.38
N THR A 26 -10.18 -3.71 5.43
CA THR A 26 -10.33 -4.66 4.32
C THR A 26 -11.09 -4.03 3.15
N GLY A 27 -10.73 -4.40 1.91
CA GLY A 27 -11.34 -3.88 0.70
C GLY A 27 -10.98 -2.41 0.40
N LYS A 28 -9.98 -1.86 1.11
CA LYS A 28 -9.53 -0.48 0.95
C LYS A 28 -8.03 -0.38 0.69
N SER A 29 -7.66 0.65 -0.05
CA SER A 29 -6.27 1.09 -0.19
C SER A 29 -5.90 1.96 1.01
N ASN A 30 -5.19 1.36 1.97
CA ASN A 30 -4.71 2.07 3.16
C ASN A 30 -3.29 2.58 2.86
N LEU A 31 -3.09 3.89 2.90
CA LEU A 31 -1.80 4.50 2.59
C LEU A 31 -1.07 4.91 3.86
N ILE A 32 0.23 4.65 3.89
CA ILE A 32 1.16 5.20 4.88
C ILE A 32 2.02 6.23 4.18
N ILE A 33 1.85 7.51 4.52
CA ILE A 33 2.56 8.62 3.89
C ILE A 33 3.46 9.34 4.89
N GLY A 34 4.41 10.10 4.36
CA GLY A 34 5.34 10.91 5.17
C GLY A 34 6.70 11.09 4.49
N THR A 35 7.52 11.97 5.05
CA THR A 35 8.86 12.23 4.54
C THR A 35 9.78 11.00 4.61
N SER A 36 10.88 11.03 3.86
CA SER A 36 11.93 10.01 4.02
C SER A 36 12.43 9.98 5.47
N GLY A 37 12.63 8.79 6.00
CA GLY A 37 13.06 8.62 7.40
C GLY A 37 11.97 8.78 8.47
N SER A 38 10.70 9.00 8.11
CA SER A 38 9.60 9.11 9.09
C SER A 38 9.17 7.79 9.76
N GLY A 39 9.73 6.64 9.33
CA GLY A 39 9.44 5.32 9.91
C GLY A 39 8.50 4.42 9.10
N LYS A 40 7.96 4.87 7.94
CA LYS A 40 6.99 4.12 7.11
C LYS A 40 7.44 2.68 6.78
N THR A 41 8.62 2.55 6.18
CA THR A 41 9.16 1.23 5.79
C THR A 41 9.44 0.35 7.01
N VAL A 42 9.83 0.95 8.14
CA VAL A 42 10.01 0.19 9.40
C VAL A 42 8.67 -0.31 9.93
N LEU A 43 7.63 0.53 9.92
CA LEU A 43 6.28 0.12 10.29
C LEU A 43 5.79 -1.02 9.39
N MET A 44 5.93 -0.89 8.07
CA MET A 44 5.56 -1.95 7.13
C MET A 44 6.33 -3.25 7.39
N LYS A 45 7.63 -3.18 7.67
CA LYS A 45 8.44 -4.35 8.03
C LYS A 45 8.00 -4.99 9.35
N CYS A 46 7.51 -4.21 10.31
CA CYS A 46 6.89 -4.77 11.51
C CYS A 46 5.58 -5.48 11.18
N LEU A 47 4.74 -4.89 10.33
CA LEU A 47 3.48 -5.50 9.90
C LEU A 47 3.71 -6.85 9.23
N VAL A 48 4.62 -6.98 8.30
CA VAL A 48 4.90 -8.26 7.61
C VAL A 48 5.74 -9.24 8.43
N GLY A 49 6.17 -8.85 9.64
CA GLY A 49 6.93 -9.69 10.56
C GLY A 49 8.39 -9.88 10.17
N LEU A 50 8.97 -8.92 9.41
CA LEU A 50 10.41 -8.85 9.16
C LEU A 50 11.16 -8.19 10.33
N PHE A 51 10.47 -7.31 11.08
CA PHE A 51 10.96 -6.77 12.34
C PHE A 51 9.95 -7.05 13.44
N GLU A 52 10.42 -7.44 14.61
CA GLU A 52 9.57 -7.50 15.80
C GLU A 52 9.50 -6.10 16.42
N PRO A 53 8.30 -5.58 16.75
CA PRO A 53 8.17 -4.35 17.52
C PRO A 53 8.75 -4.53 18.93
N ASP A 54 9.33 -3.45 19.49
CA ASP A 54 9.85 -3.50 20.87
C ASP A 54 8.71 -3.41 21.89
N ARG A 55 7.57 -2.79 21.47
CA ARG A 55 6.31 -2.70 22.25
C ARG A 55 5.13 -2.62 21.31
N GLY A 56 3.97 -2.90 21.87
CA GLY A 56 2.68 -2.82 21.16
C GLY A 56 2.28 -4.15 20.56
N GLU A 57 1.16 -4.12 19.85
CA GLU A 57 0.51 -5.31 19.32
C GLU A 57 0.09 -5.11 17.86
N ILE A 58 0.23 -6.15 17.06
CA ILE A 58 -0.26 -6.22 15.69
C ILE A 58 -1.27 -7.37 15.62
N LEU A 59 -2.51 -7.06 15.17
CA LEU A 59 -3.56 -8.05 15.03
C LEU A 59 -3.98 -8.22 13.59
N TYR A 60 -4.05 -9.45 13.15
CA TYR A 60 -4.56 -9.87 11.85
C TYR A 60 -5.91 -10.55 12.03
N GLY A 61 -6.99 -9.87 11.62
CA GLY A 61 -8.35 -10.38 11.83
C GLY A 61 -8.68 -10.67 13.29
N GLY A 62 -8.16 -9.84 14.21
CA GLY A 62 -8.34 -9.99 15.66
C GLY A 62 -7.38 -10.97 16.34
N LYS A 63 -6.51 -11.69 15.62
CA LYS A 63 -5.50 -12.58 16.19
C LYS A 63 -4.17 -11.83 16.36
N SER A 64 -3.59 -11.88 17.55
CA SER A 64 -2.29 -11.25 17.85
C SER A 64 -1.16 -11.94 17.09
N PHE A 65 -0.51 -11.18 16.18
CA PHE A 65 0.65 -11.67 15.44
C PHE A 65 1.88 -11.85 16.34
N THR A 66 2.03 -10.99 17.34
CA THR A 66 3.14 -11.05 18.29
C THR A 66 3.15 -12.34 19.11
N ASP A 67 1.96 -12.84 19.44
CA ASP A 67 1.79 -14.05 20.28
C ASP A 67 1.68 -15.35 19.45
N MET A 68 1.66 -15.25 18.11
CA MET A 68 1.60 -16.43 17.25
C MET A 68 2.86 -17.29 17.39
N ASN A 69 2.66 -18.60 17.48
CA ASN A 69 3.74 -19.58 17.32
C ASN A 69 4.26 -19.59 15.86
N GLN A 70 5.32 -20.36 15.62
CA GLN A 70 5.95 -20.40 14.28
C GLN A 70 5.04 -20.95 13.17
N GLU A 71 4.18 -21.89 13.51
CA GLU A 71 3.26 -22.53 12.58
C GLU A 71 2.14 -21.57 12.15
N ASP A 72 1.51 -20.90 13.12
CA ASP A 72 0.52 -19.85 12.85
C ASP A 72 1.11 -18.67 12.04
N ARG A 73 2.36 -18.27 12.37
CA ARG A 73 3.08 -17.24 11.58
C ARG A 73 3.34 -17.70 10.14
N LYS A 74 3.62 -18.98 9.92
CA LYS A 74 3.80 -19.55 8.57
C LYS A 74 2.49 -19.52 7.79
N GLU A 75 1.38 -19.91 8.40
CA GLU A 75 0.06 -19.84 7.78
C GLU A 75 -0.34 -18.38 7.44
N LEU A 76 -0.07 -17.44 8.34
CA LEU A 76 -0.34 -16.03 8.07
C LEU A 76 0.51 -15.51 6.91
N ARG A 77 1.81 -15.88 6.84
CA ARG A 77 2.68 -15.44 5.74
C ARG A 77 2.21 -15.91 4.36
N GLN A 78 1.55 -17.06 4.26
CA GLN A 78 0.93 -17.50 3.01
C GLN A 78 -0.25 -16.61 2.58
N GLN A 79 -0.85 -15.89 3.53
CA GLN A 79 -1.95 -14.95 3.29
C GLN A 79 -1.45 -13.52 3.02
N ILE A 80 -0.14 -13.30 3.03
CA ILE A 80 0.50 -11.99 2.80
C ILE A 80 1.17 -12.00 1.43
N GLY A 81 0.76 -11.07 0.55
CA GLY A 81 1.49 -10.71 -0.66
C GLY A 81 2.32 -9.45 -0.41
N MET A 82 3.52 -9.38 -1.00
CA MET A 82 4.36 -8.20 -0.87
C MET A 82 5.01 -7.79 -2.19
N LEU A 83 4.82 -6.52 -2.54
CA LEU A 83 5.55 -5.82 -3.59
C LEU A 83 6.61 -4.94 -2.94
N PHE A 84 7.87 -5.28 -3.13
CA PHE A 84 9.01 -4.50 -2.66
C PHE A 84 9.32 -3.32 -3.58
N GLN A 85 9.98 -2.30 -3.05
CA GLN A 85 10.34 -1.06 -3.76
C GLN A 85 11.01 -1.31 -5.13
N GLY A 86 11.98 -2.21 -5.22
CA GLY A 86 12.64 -2.59 -6.47
C GLY A 86 11.99 -3.75 -7.22
N SER A 87 10.73 -4.13 -6.89
CA SER A 87 10.06 -5.37 -7.31
C SER A 87 10.73 -6.65 -6.79
N ALA A 88 12.01 -6.62 -6.44
CA ALA A 88 12.82 -7.73 -5.92
C ALA A 88 12.59 -9.05 -6.70
N LEU A 89 12.60 -8.96 -8.03
CA LEU A 89 12.57 -10.13 -8.89
C LEU A 89 13.92 -10.84 -8.84
N PHE A 90 13.91 -12.15 -8.93
CA PHE A 90 15.11 -12.95 -9.07
C PHE A 90 15.61 -12.83 -10.51
N ASP A 91 16.75 -12.18 -10.72
CA ASP A 91 17.32 -11.93 -12.05
C ASP A 91 17.68 -13.21 -12.82
N SER A 92 17.98 -14.30 -12.09
CA SER A 92 18.28 -15.62 -12.65
C SER A 92 17.05 -16.44 -13.01
N MET A 93 15.86 -15.95 -12.73
CA MET A 93 14.58 -16.61 -13.00
C MET A 93 13.80 -15.87 -14.09
N THR A 94 13.08 -16.62 -14.92
CA THR A 94 12.12 -16.02 -15.86
C THR A 94 10.94 -15.37 -15.15
N VAL A 95 10.12 -14.61 -15.88
CA VAL A 95 8.87 -14.03 -15.36
C VAL A 95 7.96 -15.12 -14.77
N GLU A 96 7.75 -16.21 -15.51
CA GLU A 96 6.97 -17.35 -15.04
C GLU A 96 7.50 -17.91 -13.73
N GLN A 97 8.79 -18.19 -13.65
CA GLN A 97 9.44 -18.73 -12.45
C GLN A 97 9.34 -17.76 -11.26
N ASN A 98 9.51 -16.45 -11.51
CA ASN A 98 9.32 -15.44 -10.46
C ASN A 98 7.90 -15.44 -9.89
N VAL A 99 6.87 -15.54 -10.75
CA VAL A 99 5.48 -15.56 -10.31
C VAL A 99 5.11 -16.91 -9.69
N MET A 100 5.68 -18.01 -10.19
CA MET A 100 5.44 -19.38 -9.69
C MET A 100 6.11 -19.61 -8.31
N PHE A 101 7.16 -18.91 -7.98
CA PHE A 101 7.98 -19.12 -6.79
C PHE A 101 7.17 -19.28 -5.47
N PRO A 102 6.17 -18.41 -5.14
CA PRO A 102 5.36 -18.63 -3.96
C PRO A 102 4.52 -19.93 -4.01
N LEU A 103 4.06 -20.34 -5.20
CA LEU A 103 3.33 -21.61 -5.36
C LEU A 103 4.25 -22.80 -5.09
N ASP A 104 5.52 -22.73 -5.50
CA ASP A 104 6.51 -23.77 -5.20
C ASP A 104 6.83 -23.90 -3.72
N MET A 105 6.89 -22.76 -3.04
CA MET A 105 7.19 -22.70 -1.60
C MET A 105 6.05 -23.18 -0.70
N PHE A 106 4.79 -22.95 -1.11
CA PHE A 106 3.63 -23.05 -0.21
C PHE A 106 2.55 -24.01 -0.66
N THR A 107 2.68 -24.65 -1.83
CA THR A 107 1.66 -25.57 -2.33
C THR A 107 2.27 -26.87 -2.86
N ASN A 108 1.46 -27.94 -2.84
CA ASN A 108 1.80 -29.25 -3.43
C ASN A 108 1.19 -29.42 -4.82
N LYS A 109 0.80 -28.33 -5.51
CA LYS A 109 0.21 -28.38 -6.86
C LYS A 109 1.22 -28.90 -7.88
N THR A 110 0.72 -29.54 -8.93
CA THR A 110 1.52 -29.94 -10.10
C THR A 110 2.04 -28.70 -10.84
N TYR A 111 3.04 -28.88 -11.68
CA TYR A 111 3.56 -27.79 -12.52
C TYR A 111 2.47 -27.17 -13.40
N ASP A 112 1.65 -27.99 -14.05
CA ASP A 112 0.58 -27.54 -14.93
C ASP A 112 -0.48 -26.71 -14.20
N GLU A 113 -0.88 -27.13 -12.99
CA GLU A 113 -1.81 -26.36 -12.14
C GLU A 113 -1.21 -25.00 -11.71
N LYS A 114 0.10 -24.98 -11.40
CA LYS A 114 0.81 -23.76 -11.09
C LYS A 114 0.90 -22.84 -12.30
N LEU A 115 1.21 -23.40 -13.47
CA LEU A 115 1.34 -22.65 -14.72
C LEU A 115 0.01 -21.99 -15.14
N ILE A 116 -1.10 -22.71 -14.99
CA ILE A 116 -2.45 -22.14 -15.21
C ILE A 116 -2.61 -20.89 -14.32
N ARG A 117 -2.33 -21.04 -13.01
CA ARG A 117 -2.47 -19.91 -12.07
C ARG A 117 -1.52 -18.75 -12.36
N VAL A 118 -0.29 -19.04 -12.77
CA VAL A 118 0.68 -18.03 -13.22
C VAL A 118 0.13 -17.22 -14.39
N ASN A 119 -0.41 -17.90 -15.40
CA ASN A 119 -0.98 -17.24 -16.57
C ASN A 119 -2.20 -16.36 -16.21
N GLU A 120 -3.09 -16.85 -15.34
CA GLU A 120 -4.22 -16.07 -14.85
C GLU A 120 -3.78 -14.74 -14.21
N VAL A 121 -2.77 -14.79 -13.32
CA VAL A 121 -2.32 -13.54 -12.65
C VAL A 121 -1.48 -12.66 -13.57
N LEU A 122 -0.77 -13.21 -14.54
CA LEU A 122 -0.08 -12.43 -15.57
C LEU A 122 -1.09 -11.70 -16.47
N ASP A 123 -2.14 -12.36 -16.90
CA ASP A 123 -3.23 -11.72 -17.65
C ASP A 123 -3.92 -10.63 -16.82
N ARG A 124 -4.17 -10.89 -15.52
CA ARG A 124 -4.77 -9.90 -14.60
C ARG A 124 -3.95 -8.62 -14.47
N VAL A 125 -2.64 -8.70 -14.58
CA VAL A 125 -1.75 -7.52 -14.57
C VAL A 125 -1.42 -7.01 -15.99
N ASN A 126 -2.15 -7.44 -17.01
CA ASN A 126 -1.96 -7.07 -18.42
C ASN A 126 -0.54 -7.38 -18.94
N LEU A 127 -0.05 -8.57 -18.70
CA LEU A 127 1.21 -9.09 -19.22
C LEU A 127 0.97 -10.38 -20.00
N GLN A 128 1.12 -10.32 -21.32
CA GLN A 128 0.97 -11.45 -22.24
C GLN A 128 2.32 -11.75 -22.91
N ASP A 129 2.55 -13.02 -23.22
CA ASP A 129 3.72 -13.51 -23.96
C ASP A 129 5.08 -13.15 -23.31
N VAL A 130 5.13 -13.08 -21.97
CA VAL A 130 6.36 -12.71 -21.23
C VAL A 130 6.94 -13.84 -20.39
N ASN A 131 6.28 -14.99 -20.31
CA ASN A 131 6.64 -16.10 -19.40
C ASN A 131 8.12 -16.44 -19.41
N ARG A 132 8.71 -16.54 -20.60
CA ARG A 132 10.10 -16.97 -20.79
C ARG A 132 11.12 -15.85 -20.71
N LYS A 133 10.68 -14.58 -20.61
CA LYS A 133 11.57 -13.43 -20.49
C LYS A 133 12.20 -13.36 -19.11
N PHE A 134 13.41 -12.87 -19.05
CA PHE A 134 14.08 -12.55 -17.80
C PHE A 134 13.80 -11.09 -17.38
N PRO A 135 13.98 -10.73 -16.10
CA PRO A 135 13.79 -9.36 -15.64
C PRO A 135 14.58 -8.32 -16.46
N ALA A 136 15.77 -8.66 -16.93
CA ALA A 136 16.59 -7.76 -17.77
C ALA A 136 15.96 -7.43 -19.13
N GLU A 137 15.03 -8.26 -19.63
CA GLU A 137 14.39 -8.13 -20.95
C GLU A 137 13.06 -7.39 -20.93
N ILE A 138 12.62 -6.92 -19.75
CA ILE A 138 11.34 -6.25 -19.57
C ILE A 138 11.51 -4.85 -18.96
N SER A 139 10.56 -3.93 -19.25
CA SER A 139 10.59 -2.56 -18.75
C SER A 139 10.38 -2.47 -17.23
N GLY A 140 10.71 -1.31 -16.63
CA GLY A 140 10.47 -1.06 -15.20
C GLY A 140 9.02 -1.23 -14.79
N GLY A 141 8.07 -0.72 -15.57
CA GLY A 141 6.64 -0.90 -15.33
C GLY A 141 6.19 -2.37 -15.46
N MET A 142 6.77 -3.13 -16.41
CA MET A 142 6.53 -4.58 -16.49
C MET A 142 7.09 -5.32 -15.27
N LYS A 143 8.28 -4.97 -14.78
CA LYS A 143 8.86 -5.55 -13.55
C LYS A 143 7.93 -5.35 -12.34
N LYS A 144 7.34 -4.15 -12.21
CA LYS A 144 6.36 -3.87 -11.15
C LYS A 144 5.13 -4.75 -11.28
N ARG A 145 4.58 -4.89 -12.49
CA ARG A 145 3.42 -5.77 -12.74
C ARG A 145 3.73 -7.25 -12.48
N VAL A 146 4.91 -7.74 -12.85
CA VAL A 146 5.36 -9.10 -12.46
C VAL A 146 5.46 -9.25 -10.95
N GLY A 147 5.98 -8.23 -10.25
CA GLY A 147 6.03 -8.19 -8.78
C GLY A 147 4.64 -8.25 -8.14
N ILE A 148 3.65 -7.53 -8.71
CA ILE A 148 2.25 -7.59 -8.27
C ILE A 148 1.67 -9.00 -8.55
N ALA A 149 1.86 -9.56 -9.75
CA ALA A 149 1.41 -10.90 -10.08
C ALA A 149 1.95 -11.95 -9.09
N ARG A 150 3.26 -11.88 -8.77
CA ARG A 150 3.89 -12.73 -7.76
C ARG A 150 3.26 -12.54 -6.38
N ALA A 151 2.94 -11.31 -6.00
CA ALA A 151 2.35 -10.99 -4.70
C ALA A 151 0.93 -11.55 -4.56
N ILE A 152 0.15 -11.64 -5.65
CA ILE A 152 -1.26 -12.08 -5.61
C ILE A 152 -1.48 -13.54 -6.03
N VAL A 153 -0.43 -14.27 -6.43
CA VAL A 153 -0.55 -15.63 -6.99
C VAL A 153 -1.17 -16.64 -6.01
N LEU A 154 -0.96 -16.44 -4.71
CA LEU A 154 -1.54 -17.26 -3.63
C LEU A 154 -2.93 -16.79 -3.15
N ASN A 155 -3.57 -15.82 -3.80
CA ASN A 155 -4.81 -15.19 -3.35
C ASN A 155 -4.70 -14.66 -1.90
N PRO A 156 -3.77 -13.71 -1.64
CA PRO A 156 -3.53 -13.23 -0.28
C PRO A 156 -4.73 -12.47 0.27
N LYS A 157 -4.88 -12.45 1.60
CA LYS A 157 -5.85 -11.58 2.30
C LYS A 157 -5.28 -10.19 2.58
N TYR A 158 -3.95 -10.07 2.56
CA TYR A 158 -3.21 -8.87 2.91
C TYR A 158 -2.17 -8.60 1.83
N LEU A 159 -2.18 -7.39 1.27
CA LEU A 159 -1.22 -6.97 0.24
C LEU A 159 -0.44 -5.76 0.75
N PHE A 160 0.87 -5.86 0.75
CA PHE A 160 1.76 -4.78 1.13
C PHE A 160 2.54 -4.30 -0.09
N CYS A 161 2.54 -2.99 -0.33
CA CYS A 161 3.27 -2.38 -1.44
C CYS A 161 4.19 -1.29 -0.89
N ASP A 162 5.50 -1.50 -1.00
CA ASP A 162 6.50 -0.51 -0.57
C ASP A 162 6.96 0.30 -1.78
N GLU A 163 6.53 1.54 -1.86
CA GLU A 163 6.80 2.49 -2.95
C GLU A 163 6.59 1.89 -4.35
N PRO A 164 5.36 1.45 -4.69
CA PRO A 164 5.08 0.73 -5.93
C PRO A 164 5.47 1.52 -7.19
N ASN A 165 5.42 2.85 -7.15
CA ASN A 165 5.64 3.75 -8.28
C ASN A 165 7.07 4.26 -8.39
N SER A 166 7.95 3.90 -7.47
CA SER A 166 9.36 4.35 -7.48
C SER A 166 10.05 4.00 -8.79
N GLY A 167 10.62 5.03 -9.46
CA GLY A 167 11.38 4.88 -10.69
C GLY A 167 10.53 4.74 -11.97
N LEU A 168 9.23 5.03 -11.91
CA LEU A 168 8.34 5.02 -13.07
C LEU A 168 8.01 6.44 -13.53
N ASP A 169 7.64 6.56 -14.80
CA ASP A 169 7.04 7.79 -15.33
C ASP A 169 5.62 8.00 -14.76
N PRO A 170 5.07 9.24 -14.80
CA PRO A 170 3.77 9.54 -14.21
C PRO A 170 2.60 8.71 -14.76
N GLN A 171 2.60 8.42 -16.07
CA GLN A 171 1.51 7.65 -16.69
C GLN A 171 1.56 6.17 -16.21
N THR A 172 2.74 5.58 -16.21
CA THR A 172 2.93 4.21 -15.72
C THR A 172 2.61 4.12 -14.22
N SER A 173 2.96 5.14 -13.43
CA SER A 173 2.63 5.22 -12.00
C SER A 173 1.13 5.15 -11.75
N LEU A 174 0.34 5.95 -12.47
CA LEU A 174 -1.12 5.92 -12.39
C LEU A 174 -1.72 4.57 -12.77
N LEU A 175 -1.15 3.89 -13.77
CA LEU A 175 -1.60 2.53 -14.15
C LEU A 175 -1.32 1.50 -13.05
N ILE A 176 -0.18 1.59 -12.36
CA ILE A 176 0.14 0.71 -11.23
C ILE A 176 -0.80 0.97 -10.05
N ASP A 177 -1.05 2.24 -9.72
CA ASP A 177 -1.98 2.61 -8.63
C ASP A 177 -3.40 2.10 -8.89
N LYS A 178 -3.89 2.31 -10.11
CA LYS A 178 -5.20 1.82 -10.54
C LYS A 178 -5.27 0.30 -10.46
N LEU A 179 -4.25 -0.40 -10.93
CA LEU A 179 -4.16 -1.87 -10.87
C LEU A 179 -4.20 -2.38 -9.42
N ILE A 180 -3.44 -1.78 -8.51
CA ILE A 180 -3.45 -2.15 -7.09
C ILE A 180 -4.84 -1.91 -6.48
N LYS A 181 -5.49 -0.78 -6.80
CA LYS A 181 -6.83 -0.46 -6.31
C LYS A 181 -7.88 -1.45 -6.83
N GLU A 182 -7.86 -1.77 -8.11
CA GLU A 182 -8.76 -2.76 -8.72
C GLU A 182 -8.60 -4.14 -8.06
N ILE A 183 -7.36 -4.61 -7.89
CA ILE A 183 -7.05 -5.89 -7.21
C ILE A 183 -7.56 -5.85 -5.76
N THR A 184 -7.38 -4.74 -5.05
CA THR A 184 -7.83 -4.55 -3.67
C THR A 184 -9.34 -4.77 -3.54
N ILE A 185 -10.11 -4.16 -4.45
CA ILE A 185 -11.58 -4.25 -4.46
C ILE A 185 -12.04 -5.63 -4.92
N GLU A 186 -11.51 -6.13 -6.03
CA GLU A 186 -11.90 -7.39 -6.65
C GLU A 186 -11.72 -8.60 -5.73
N TYR A 187 -10.55 -8.66 -5.07
CA TYR A 187 -10.24 -9.76 -4.14
C TYR A 187 -10.59 -9.45 -2.68
N ASN A 188 -11.18 -8.29 -2.40
CA ASN A 188 -11.52 -7.83 -1.04
C ASN A 188 -10.31 -7.92 -0.07
N ILE A 189 -9.15 -7.45 -0.53
CA ILE A 189 -7.87 -7.51 0.18
C ILE A 189 -7.73 -6.32 1.13
N THR A 190 -7.05 -6.50 2.27
CA THR A 190 -6.54 -5.38 3.05
C THR A 190 -5.21 -4.94 2.44
N THR A 191 -5.21 -3.87 1.65
CA THR A 191 -4.00 -3.37 1.01
C THR A 191 -3.38 -2.24 1.82
N VAL A 192 -2.06 -2.33 2.07
CA VAL A 192 -1.27 -1.30 2.75
C VAL A 192 -0.16 -0.84 1.80
N VAL A 193 -0.15 0.44 1.47
CA VAL A 193 0.81 1.03 0.51
C VAL A 193 1.63 2.10 1.22
N ASN A 194 2.95 1.94 1.24
CA ASN A 194 3.86 3.05 1.55
C ASN A 194 4.06 3.89 0.30
N THR A 195 3.84 5.19 0.38
CA THR A 195 4.14 6.10 -0.73
C THR A 195 4.51 7.49 -0.25
N HIS A 196 5.27 8.20 -1.06
CA HIS A 196 5.48 9.64 -0.97
C HIS A 196 4.97 10.38 -2.21
N ASP A 197 4.33 9.67 -3.15
CA ASP A 197 3.72 10.24 -4.35
C ASP A 197 2.33 10.81 -4.04
N MET A 198 2.21 12.12 -4.17
CA MET A 198 0.96 12.83 -3.86
C MET A 198 -0.17 12.52 -4.85
N ASN A 199 0.15 12.18 -6.10
CA ASN A 199 -0.86 11.75 -7.06
C ASN A 199 -1.51 10.44 -6.60
N SER A 200 -0.69 9.44 -6.19
CA SER A 200 -1.18 8.20 -5.59
C SER A 200 -2.07 8.46 -4.38
N VAL A 201 -1.64 9.39 -3.50
CA VAL A 201 -2.40 9.75 -2.29
C VAL A 201 -3.78 10.30 -2.64
N MET A 202 -3.85 11.22 -3.58
CA MET A 202 -5.10 11.88 -3.98
C MET A 202 -6.05 10.96 -4.76
N GLU A 203 -5.53 10.06 -5.57
CA GLU A 203 -6.32 9.19 -6.45
C GLU A 203 -6.80 7.90 -5.75
N THR A 204 -5.96 7.31 -4.89
CA THR A 204 -6.21 5.96 -4.40
C THR A 204 -6.40 5.85 -2.89
N GLY A 205 -6.09 6.89 -2.12
CA GLY A 205 -6.09 6.85 -0.66
C GLY A 205 -7.48 6.80 -0.03
N ASP A 206 -8.03 5.61 0.12
CA ASP A 206 -9.32 5.43 0.82
C ASP A 206 -9.18 5.67 2.33
N HIS A 207 -8.05 5.28 2.90
CA HIS A 207 -7.65 5.52 4.27
C HIS A 207 -6.16 5.86 4.30
N ILE A 208 -5.78 6.95 4.96
CA ILE A 208 -4.42 7.50 4.93
C ILE A 208 -3.97 7.75 6.36
N ILE A 209 -2.77 7.29 6.71
CA ILE A 209 -2.06 7.70 7.91
C ILE A 209 -0.82 8.51 7.53
N TYR A 210 -0.63 9.65 8.16
CA TYR A 210 0.56 10.48 7.97
C TYR A 210 1.52 10.29 9.12
N MET A 211 2.73 9.84 8.78
CA MET A 211 3.82 9.65 9.73
C MET A 211 4.84 10.77 9.65
N TYR A 212 5.18 11.30 10.81
CA TYR A 212 6.22 12.31 10.97
C TYR A 212 7.08 12.00 12.19
N GLN A 213 8.39 11.86 12.00
CA GLN A 213 9.36 11.59 13.08
C GLN A 213 8.96 10.42 14.01
N GLY A 214 8.51 9.31 13.43
CA GLY A 214 8.14 8.11 14.16
C GLY A 214 6.76 8.12 14.82
N LEU A 215 5.98 9.18 14.65
CA LEU A 215 4.63 9.32 15.20
C LEU A 215 3.57 9.36 14.09
N LYS A 216 2.36 8.89 14.39
CA LYS A 216 1.19 9.14 13.55
C LYS A 216 0.62 10.53 13.88
N GLU A 217 0.79 11.48 12.99
CA GLU A 217 0.38 12.88 13.16
C GLU A 217 -1.02 13.18 12.61
N TRP A 218 -1.51 12.36 11.69
CA TRP A 218 -2.83 12.53 11.10
C TRP A 218 -3.36 11.22 10.53
N GLU A 219 -4.68 11.12 10.45
CA GLU A 219 -5.42 10.00 9.87
C GLU A 219 -6.71 10.52 9.24
N GLY A 220 -7.07 9.97 8.07
CA GLY A 220 -8.27 10.33 7.33
C GLY A 220 -8.26 9.75 5.92
N SER A 221 -9.05 10.30 5.01
CA SER A 221 -9.16 9.90 3.61
C SER A 221 -8.56 10.96 2.67
N ASN A 222 -8.41 10.61 1.39
CA ASN A 222 -8.01 11.56 0.33
C ASN A 222 -9.01 12.73 0.18
N LYS A 223 -10.28 12.55 0.58
CA LYS A 223 -11.28 13.61 0.56
C LYS A 223 -11.12 14.57 1.74
N GLU A 224 -10.68 14.07 2.89
CA GLU A 224 -10.52 14.84 4.13
C GLU A 224 -9.18 15.56 4.22
N ILE A 225 -8.15 15.02 3.54
CA ILE A 225 -6.78 15.53 3.62
C ILE A 225 -6.67 17.00 3.20
N ILE A 226 -7.48 17.43 2.22
CA ILE A 226 -7.53 18.80 1.70
C ILE A 226 -8.00 19.80 2.79
N PHE A 227 -8.87 19.35 3.67
CA PHE A 227 -9.44 20.17 4.76
C PHE A 227 -8.66 20.10 6.07
N SER A 228 -7.58 19.31 6.07
CA SER A 228 -6.77 19.15 7.28
C SER A 228 -6.18 20.47 7.74
N LYS A 229 -6.26 20.72 9.06
CA LYS A 229 -5.60 21.86 9.73
C LYS A 229 -4.21 21.49 10.26
N ASN A 230 -3.75 20.25 10.07
CA ASN A 230 -2.43 19.81 10.50
C ASN A 230 -1.36 20.52 9.68
N ALA A 231 -0.59 21.39 10.32
CA ALA A 231 0.43 22.22 9.65
C ALA A 231 1.54 21.36 9.01
N LYS A 232 1.98 20.29 9.68
CA LYS A 232 3.04 19.38 9.18
C LYS A 232 2.58 18.63 7.94
N LEU A 233 1.34 18.13 7.96
CA LEU A 233 0.72 17.45 6.81
C LEU A 233 0.57 18.41 5.62
N ASN A 234 0.09 19.63 5.89
CA ASN A 234 -0.08 20.65 4.85
C ASN A 234 1.26 21.02 4.21
N ALA A 235 2.30 21.22 5.01
CA ALA A 235 3.65 21.49 4.50
C ALA A 235 4.23 20.33 3.68
N PHE A 236 3.83 19.07 3.99
CA PHE A 236 4.28 17.91 3.27
C PHE A 236 3.54 17.74 1.92
N ILE A 237 2.21 17.87 1.91
CA ILE A 237 1.37 17.61 0.73
C ILE A 237 1.37 18.80 -0.23
N PHE A 238 1.20 20.00 0.31
CA PHE A 238 1.05 21.24 -0.45
C PHE A 238 2.35 22.05 -0.49
N ALA A 239 3.48 21.35 -0.68
CA ALA A 239 4.80 21.97 -0.71
C ALA A 239 5.02 22.86 -1.97
N SER A 240 4.29 22.64 -3.07
CA SER A 240 4.36 23.45 -4.28
C SER A 240 3.21 24.45 -4.35
N GLU A 241 3.47 25.63 -4.92
CA GLU A 241 2.45 26.68 -5.15
C GLU A 241 1.26 26.12 -5.94
N PHE A 242 1.53 25.32 -6.96
CA PHE A 242 0.47 24.66 -7.76
C PHE A 242 -0.51 23.85 -6.92
N LEU A 243 -0.01 23.06 -5.96
CA LEU A 243 -0.87 22.26 -5.08
C LEU A 243 -1.59 23.11 -4.04
N GLN A 244 -0.97 24.23 -3.60
CA GLN A 244 -1.63 25.20 -2.73
C GLN A 244 -2.79 25.89 -3.44
N ASP A 245 -2.58 26.37 -4.66
CA ASP A 245 -3.62 26.99 -5.47
C ASP A 245 -4.78 26.02 -5.75
N ALA A 246 -4.46 24.77 -6.10
CA ALA A 246 -5.46 23.73 -6.31
C ALA A 246 -6.29 23.44 -5.04
N LYS A 247 -5.67 23.45 -3.87
CA LYS A 247 -6.35 23.34 -2.57
C LYS A 247 -7.29 24.50 -2.35
N ASP A 248 -6.80 25.73 -2.53
CA ASP A 248 -7.56 26.95 -2.25
C ASP A 248 -8.74 27.10 -3.21
N MET A 249 -8.58 26.78 -4.48
CA MET A 249 -9.68 26.72 -5.45
C MET A 249 -10.76 25.72 -5.01
N ARG A 250 -10.36 24.52 -4.60
CA ARG A 250 -11.31 23.49 -4.17
C ARG A 250 -12.03 23.84 -2.87
N MET A 251 -11.34 24.55 -1.98
CA MET A 251 -11.94 25.11 -0.76
C MET A 251 -12.98 26.20 -1.05
N LEU A 252 -12.72 27.06 -2.07
CA LEU A 252 -13.66 28.08 -2.52
C LEU A 252 -14.90 27.49 -3.19
N GLU A 253 -14.72 26.49 -4.07
CA GLU A 253 -15.83 25.77 -4.70
C GLU A 253 -16.77 25.11 -3.68
N MET A 254 -16.21 24.53 -2.62
CA MET A 254 -17.02 23.91 -1.57
C MET A 254 -17.77 24.95 -0.73
N LYS A 255 -17.14 26.09 -0.41
CA LYS A 255 -17.84 27.21 0.26
C LYS A 255 -18.98 27.75 -0.60
N GLY A 256 -18.76 27.97 -1.88
CA GLY A 256 -19.79 28.44 -2.80
C GLY A 256 -20.97 27.45 -2.95
N LYS A 257 -20.71 26.14 -2.89
CA LYS A 257 -21.78 25.12 -2.87
C LYS A 257 -22.58 25.12 -1.56
N ILE A 258 -21.92 25.36 -0.43
CA ILE A 258 -22.59 25.45 0.88
C ILE A 258 -23.46 26.71 0.94
N ASP A 259 -22.96 27.84 0.46
CA ASP A 259 -23.71 29.09 0.44
C ASP A 259 -24.92 29.03 -0.53
N ASN A 260 -24.79 28.36 -1.69
CA ASN A 260 -25.91 28.12 -2.59
C ASN A 260 -26.98 27.19 -2.00
N HIS A 261 -26.59 26.17 -1.23
CA HIS A 261 -27.56 25.31 -0.53
C HIS A 261 -28.30 26.05 0.59
N ARG A 262 -27.57 26.86 1.38
CA ARG A 262 -28.20 27.70 2.42
C ARG A 262 -29.18 28.70 1.85
N ASN A 263 -28.83 29.36 0.74
CA ASN A 263 -29.73 30.29 0.07
C ASN A 263 -30.99 29.62 -0.51
N MET A 264 -30.87 28.35 -0.98
CA MET A 264 -32.07 27.59 -1.43
C MET A 264 -32.96 27.16 -0.27
N ASP A 265 -32.39 26.77 0.86
CA ASP A 265 -33.17 26.40 2.06
C ASP A 265 -33.85 27.62 2.74
N GLU A 266 -33.32 28.83 2.58
CA GLU A 266 -33.95 30.08 3.01
C GLU A 266 -35.04 30.58 2.05
N LEU A 267 -34.94 30.25 0.77
CA LEU A 267 -35.99 30.59 -0.22
C LEU A 267 -37.19 29.63 -0.20
N LEU A 268 -37.05 28.49 0.43
CA LEU A 268 -38.11 27.47 0.58
C LEU A 268 -38.85 27.54 1.92
N LYS A 269 -38.55 28.52 2.80
CA LYS A 269 -39.23 28.85 4.03
C LYS A 269 -40.07 30.12 3.85
#